data_ef327eb12250d477bcbc09b6ecc5ab6b
#
_entry.id   ef327eb12250d477bcbc09b6ecc5ab6b
#
_cell.length_a   1.000
_cell.length_b   1.000
_cell.length_c   1.000
_cell.angle_alpha   90.00
_cell.angle_beta   90.00
_cell.angle_gamma   90.00
#
_symmetry.space_group_name_H-M   'P 1'
#
loop_
_entity.id
_entity.type
_entity.pdbx_description
1 polymer ?
#
loop_
_entity_poly.entity_id
_entity_poly.type
_entity_poly.pdbx_seq_one_letter_code
_entity_poly.pdbx_strand_id
1 'polypeptide(L)'
;MKQKIYEDNLRKAMKKGDEYEVGSAENELEILESEPPEKPTTRRYQTQDATPEKLQDLLSENPQGILVFRDELNGFLMSLEKEGHETARAFYLEGWNGGGSFTLDRITRGTVRSNLICISLFGTTQPAKIIPHIRKAKSETGNDGMLQRFQIAVYPEAVKWNYIDKTPNLSAHSRALKLIRRLTEMDFREHD
;
A
#
# COMPACT_ATOMS: atom_id res chain seq x y z
N MET A 1 14.45 21.90 5.27
CA MET A 1 15.61 22.02 6.21
C MET A 1 16.91 22.30 5.45
N LYS A 2 17.29 21.55 4.42
CA LYS A 2 18.50 21.79 3.62
C LYS A 2 18.51 23.18 2.96
N GLN A 3 17.45 23.59 2.28
CA GLN A 3 17.35 24.89 1.61
C GLN A 3 17.69 26.06 2.54
N LYS A 4 17.16 26.06 3.76
CA LYS A 4 17.44 27.09 4.76
C LYS A 4 18.91 27.15 5.18
N ILE A 5 19.58 25.99 5.20
CA ILE A 5 21.02 25.92 5.50
C ILE A 5 21.84 26.56 4.37
N TYR A 6 21.49 26.27 3.11
CA TYR A 6 22.18 26.87 1.95
C TYR A 6 21.94 28.37 1.84
N GLU A 7 20.71 28.85 2.08
CA GLU A 7 20.40 30.28 2.16
C GLU A 7 21.18 30.98 3.26
N ASP A 8 21.33 30.34 4.43
CA ASP A 8 22.16 30.90 5.53
C ASP A 8 23.65 30.92 5.20
N ASN A 9 24.13 29.89 4.46
CA ASN A 9 25.53 29.86 4.00
C ASN A 9 25.78 30.95 2.96
N LEU A 10 24.89 31.15 2.01
CA LEU A 10 24.99 32.24 1.02
C LEU A 10 25.03 33.62 1.71
N ARG A 11 24.13 33.84 2.66
CA ARG A 11 24.16 35.10 3.44
C ARG A 11 25.46 35.33 4.21
N LYS A 12 26.08 34.28 4.74
CA LYS A 12 27.36 34.36 5.42
C LYS A 12 28.51 34.68 4.46
N ALA A 13 28.53 34.00 3.30
CA ALA A 13 29.50 34.24 2.24
C ALA A 13 29.43 35.68 1.71
N MET A 14 28.23 36.19 1.44
CA MET A 14 28.00 37.58 1.04
C MET A 14 28.52 38.60 2.08
N LYS A 15 28.32 38.32 3.40
CA LYS A 15 28.82 39.19 4.46
C LYS A 15 30.33 39.20 4.57
N LYS A 16 31.01 38.12 4.20
CA LYS A 16 32.48 38.02 4.18
C LYS A 16 33.10 38.70 2.94
N GLY A 17 32.33 38.90 1.88
CA GLY A 17 32.82 39.46 0.61
C GLY A 17 33.72 38.49 -0.17
N ASP A 18 33.62 37.19 0.09
CA ASP A 18 34.39 36.17 -0.62
C ASP A 18 33.60 35.71 -1.86
N GLU A 19 34.01 36.19 -3.03
CA GLU A 19 33.35 35.88 -4.32
C GLU A 19 33.36 34.39 -4.64
N TYR A 20 34.34 33.63 -4.21
CA TYR A 20 34.41 32.19 -4.42
C TYR A 20 33.39 31.44 -3.56
N GLU A 21 33.29 31.77 -2.25
CA GLU A 21 32.30 31.21 -1.35
C GLU A 21 30.86 31.56 -1.80
N VAL A 22 30.63 32.75 -2.33
CA VAL A 22 29.34 33.21 -2.86
C VAL A 22 28.97 32.38 -4.10
N GLY A 23 29.83 32.25 -5.09
CA GLY A 23 29.57 31.49 -6.31
C GLY A 23 29.36 30.00 -6.03
N SER A 24 30.08 29.43 -5.05
CA SER A 24 29.87 28.05 -4.62
C SER A 24 28.47 27.84 -3.99
N ALA A 25 28.06 28.75 -3.12
CA ALA A 25 26.77 28.68 -2.44
C ALA A 25 25.58 28.93 -3.40
N GLU A 26 25.74 29.81 -4.38
CA GLU A 26 24.75 30.01 -5.45
C GLU A 26 24.58 28.78 -6.31
N ASN A 27 25.66 28.13 -6.73
CA ASN A 27 25.62 26.89 -7.50
C ASN A 27 24.98 25.74 -6.73
N GLU A 28 25.25 25.61 -5.42
CA GLU A 28 24.61 24.62 -4.55
C GLU A 28 23.11 24.86 -4.40
N LEU A 29 22.66 26.12 -4.35
CA LEU A 29 21.23 26.47 -4.34
C LEU A 29 20.58 26.17 -5.68
N GLU A 30 21.21 26.49 -6.81
CA GLU A 30 20.72 26.22 -8.14
C GLU A 30 20.55 24.72 -8.39
N ILE A 31 21.52 23.90 -7.95
CA ILE A 31 21.42 22.43 -8.01
C ILE A 31 20.24 21.94 -7.14
N LEU A 32 20.06 22.48 -5.93
CA LEU A 32 18.98 22.09 -5.03
C LEU A 32 17.59 22.49 -5.57
N GLU A 33 17.50 23.60 -6.30
CA GLU A 33 16.26 24.06 -6.93
C GLU A 33 15.94 23.28 -8.21
N SER A 34 16.98 22.92 -9.00
CA SER A 34 16.82 22.11 -10.20
C SER A 34 16.50 20.63 -9.88
N GLU A 35 17.08 20.11 -8.81
CA GLU A 35 16.87 18.74 -8.32
C GLU A 35 16.41 18.76 -6.85
N PRO A 36 15.16 19.15 -6.57
CA PRO A 36 14.68 19.17 -5.20
C PRO A 36 14.72 17.75 -4.61
N PRO A 37 15.20 17.59 -3.36
CA PRO A 37 15.28 16.29 -2.73
C PRO A 37 13.89 15.67 -2.67
N GLU A 38 13.80 14.42 -3.11
CA GLU A 38 12.55 13.66 -3.03
C GLU A 38 12.05 13.64 -1.57
N LYS A 39 10.76 13.89 -1.41
CA LYS A 39 10.15 13.79 -0.08
C LYS A 39 10.25 12.33 0.37
N PRO A 40 10.78 12.09 1.60
CA PRO A 40 10.81 10.74 2.12
C PRO A 40 9.38 10.19 2.20
N THR A 41 9.15 9.07 1.52
CA THR A 41 7.87 8.37 1.55
C THR A 41 7.73 7.62 2.86
N THR A 42 6.56 7.71 3.47
CA THR A 42 6.29 6.94 4.69
C THR A 42 5.94 5.51 4.30
N ARG A 43 6.72 4.54 4.78
CA ARG A 43 6.41 3.13 4.58
C ARG A 43 5.05 2.80 5.20
N ARG A 44 4.15 2.29 4.37
CA ARG A 44 2.79 1.95 4.77
C ARG A 44 2.50 0.48 4.45
N TYR A 45 2.05 -0.26 5.45
CA TYR A 45 1.80 -1.70 5.32
C TYR A 45 0.35 -2.02 5.04
N GLN A 46 -0.59 -1.17 5.50
CA GLN A 46 -2.02 -1.45 5.39
C GLN A 46 -2.85 -0.20 5.14
N THR A 47 -4.03 -0.43 4.57
CA THR A 47 -5.11 0.55 4.47
C THR A 47 -6.45 -0.13 4.73
N GLN A 48 -7.42 0.62 5.26
CA GLN A 48 -8.77 0.10 5.52
C GLN A 48 -9.75 0.58 4.46
N ASP A 49 -9.67 1.84 4.10
CA ASP A 49 -10.58 2.46 3.15
C ASP A 49 -9.82 3.40 2.21
N ALA A 50 -9.46 2.87 1.06
CA ALA A 50 -8.83 3.63 0.00
C ALA A 50 -9.58 3.37 -1.31
N THR A 51 -9.82 4.44 -2.08
CA THR A 51 -10.27 4.29 -3.46
C THR A 51 -9.17 3.65 -4.31
N PRO A 52 -9.47 3.02 -5.45
CA PRO A 52 -8.46 2.46 -6.34
C PRO A 52 -7.37 3.45 -6.72
N GLU A 53 -7.74 4.72 -6.96
CA GLU A 53 -6.79 5.80 -7.28
C GLU A 53 -5.83 6.07 -6.12
N LYS A 54 -6.37 6.18 -4.90
CA LYS A 54 -5.52 6.38 -3.72
C LYS A 54 -4.67 5.16 -3.42
N LEU A 55 -5.20 3.96 -3.65
CA LEU A 55 -4.44 2.72 -3.48
C LEU A 55 -3.31 2.63 -4.50
N GLN A 56 -3.52 3.10 -5.73
CA GLN A 56 -2.47 3.19 -6.74
C GLN A 56 -1.35 4.15 -6.33
N ASP A 57 -1.68 5.36 -5.81
CA ASP A 57 -0.68 6.29 -5.24
C ASP A 57 0.12 5.61 -4.12
N LEU A 58 -0.57 4.92 -3.20
CA LEU A 58 0.08 4.22 -2.09
C LEU A 58 1.00 3.09 -2.56
N LEU A 59 0.62 2.35 -3.60
CA LEU A 59 1.44 1.27 -4.18
C LEU A 59 2.67 1.80 -4.90
N SER A 60 2.58 2.98 -5.55
CA SER A 60 3.75 3.63 -6.15
C SER A 60 4.79 4.04 -5.11
N GLU A 61 4.33 4.44 -3.92
CA GLU A 61 5.18 4.77 -2.78
C GLU A 61 5.66 3.53 -2.00
N ASN A 62 4.94 2.39 -2.12
CA ASN A 62 5.20 1.15 -1.38
C ASN A 62 5.25 -0.06 -2.32
N PRO A 63 6.31 -0.23 -3.10
CA PRO A 63 6.42 -1.27 -4.12
C PRO A 63 6.42 -2.70 -3.57
N GLN A 64 6.60 -2.88 -2.26
CA GLN A 64 6.49 -4.18 -1.58
C GLN A 64 5.04 -4.64 -1.38
N GLY A 65 4.06 -3.83 -1.80
CA GLY A 65 2.65 -4.14 -1.69
C GLY A 65 1.99 -3.59 -0.43
N ILE A 66 0.66 -3.68 -0.42
CA ILE A 66 -0.18 -3.15 0.66
C ILE A 66 -1.27 -4.16 1.02
N LEU A 67 -1.51 -4.32 2.32
CA LEU A 67 -2.65 -5.04 2.84
C LEU A 67 -3.88 -4.13 2.86
N VAL A 68 -4.91 -4.51 2.14
CA VAL A 68 -6.25 -3.93 2.26
C VAL A 68 -7.01 -4.72 3.33
N PHE A 69 -7.19 -4.13 4.49
CA PHE A 69 -7.92 -4.75 5.60
C PHE A 69 -9.36 -4.26 5.63
N ARG A 70 -10.32 -5.17 5.51
CA ARG A 70 -11.76 -4.87 5.53
C ARG A 70 -12.44 -5.61 6.67
N ASP A 71 -12.85 -4.91 7.71
CA ASP A 71 -13.60 -5.50 8.81
C ASP A 71 -14.94 -6.09 8.30
N GLU A 72 -15.62 -5.39 7.40
CA GLU A 72 -16.82 -5.88 6.73
C GLU A 72 -16.55 -6.08 5.22
N LEU A 73 -16.15 -7.32 4.86
CA LEU A 73 -15.82 -7.68 3.47
C LEU A 73 -17.04 -7.61 2.55
N ASN A 74 -18.26 -7.87 3.06
CA ASN A 74 -19.47 -7.82 2.25
C ASN A 74 -19.70 -6.44 1.64
N GLY A 75 -19.53 -5.37 2.42
CA GLY A 75 -19.64 -4.00 1.92
C GLY A 75 -18.65 -3.70 0.79
N PHE A 76 -17.44 -4.19 0.90
CA PHE A 76 -16.44 -4.09 -0.15
C PHE A 76 -16.86 -4.84 -1.42
N LEU A 77 -17.26 -6.10 -1.33
CA LEU A 77 -17.71 -6.89 -2.48
C LEU A 77 -18.92 -6.24 -3.17
N MET A 78 -19.91 -5.80 -2.39
CA MET A 78 -21.06 -5.08 -2.93
C MET A 78 -20.67 -3.77 -3.64
N SER A 79 -19.66 -3.05 -3.13
CA SER A 79 -19.19 -1.82 -3.77
C SER A 79 -18.57 -2.07 -5.15
N LEU A 80 -17.88 -3.20 -5.33
CA LEU A 80 -17.29 -3.60 -6.61
C LEU A 80 -18.31 -4.14 -7.62
N GLU A 81 -19.53 -4.44 -7.18
CA GLU A 81 -20.63 -4.91 -8.03
C GLU A 81 -21.53 -3.77 -8.53
N LYS A 82 -21.32 -2.55 -8.06
CA LYS A 82 -22.10 -1.38 -8.51
C LYS A 82 -21.74 -1.01 -9.94
N GLU A 83 -22.73 -0.56 -10.69
CA GLU A 83 -22.55 0.03 -12.01
C GLU A 83 -21.56 1.20 -11.96
N GLY A 84 -20.64 1.28 -12.93
CA GLY A 84 -19.56 2.28 -12.96
C GLY A 84 -18.34 1.92 -12.11
N HIS A 85 -18.31 0.76 -11.44
CA HIS A 85 -17.17 0.30 -10.63
C HIS A 85 -16.34 -0.80 -11.32
N GLU A 86 -16.54 -1.04 -12.61
CA GLU A 86 -15.85 -2.08 -13.38
C GLU A 86 -14.33 -1.89 -13.37
N THR A 87 -13.86 -0.64 -13.49
CA THR A 87 -12.43 -0.31 -13.42
C THR A 87 -11.84 -0.61 -12.05
N ALA A 88 -12.59 -0.31 -10.98
CA ALA A 88 -12.17 -0.64 -9.62
C ALA A 88 -12.04 -2.15 -9.44
N ARG A 89 -13.00 -2.91 -9.97
CA ARG A 89 -13.00 -4.37 -9.93
C ARG A 89 -11.81 -4.95 -10.69
N ALA A 90 -11.55 -4.46 -11.91
CA ALA A 90 -10.40 -4.86 -12.72
C ALA A 90 -9.05 -4.58 -12.01
N PHE A 91 -8.93 -3.44 -11.34
CA PHE A 91 -7.75 -3.08 -10.56
C PHE A 91 -7.45 -4.09 -9.45
N TYR A 92 -8.47 -4.54 -8.69
CA TYR A 92 -8.27 -5.55 -7.65
C TYR A 92 -7.97 -6.94 -8.23
N LEU A 93 -8.56 -7.29 -9.37
CA LEU A 93 -8.26 -8.54 -10.07
C LEU A 93 -6.81 -8.60 -10.53
N GLU A 94 -6.29 -7.49 -11.06
CA GLU A 94 -4.89 -7.39 -11.48
C GLU A 94 -3.94 -7.35 -10.29
N GLY A 95 -4.29 -6.61 -9.24
CA GLY A 95 -3.47 -6.50 -8.03
C GLY A 95 -3.25 -7.82 -7.28
N TRP A 96 -4.10 -8.84 -7.52
CA TRP A 96 -3.92 -10.18 -6.97
C TRP A 96 -2.71 -10.91 -7.58
N ASN A 97 -2.38 -10.63 -8.83
CA ASN A 97 -1.24 -11.27 -9.51
C ASN A 97 0.12 -10.84 -8.91
N GLY A 98 0.17 -9.70 -8.24
CA GLY A 98 1.34 -9.22 -7.51
C GLY A 98 2.50 -8.69 -8.36
N GLY A 99 2.47 -8.88 -9.67
CA GLY A 99 3.52 -8.47 -10.61
C GLY A 99 2.99 -7.65 -11.80
N GLY A 100 1.70 -7.33 -11.80
CA GLY A 100 1.07 -6.60 -12.89
C GLY A 100 1.32 -5.09 -12.84
N SER A 101 1.17 -4.45 -14.00
CA SER A 101 1.11 -3.00 -14.11
C SER A 101 -0.33 -2.56 -14.36
N PHE A 102 -0.71 -1.42 -13.84
CA PHE A 102 -2.03 -0.85 -14.07
C PHE A 102 -1.91 0.61 -14.48
N THR A 103 -2.59 0.98 -15.55
CA THR A 103 -2.65 2.36 -16.03
C THR A 103 -4.08 2.87 -15.84
N LEU A 104 -4.21 3.98 -15.14
CA LEU A 104 -5.48 4.65 -14.90
C LEU A 104 -5.46 6.02 -15.57
N ASP A 105 -6.33 6.19 -16.57
CA ASP A 105 -6.51 7.47 -17.27
C ASP A 105 -7.66 8.24 -16.64
N ARG A 106 -7.39 9.46 -16.18
CA ARG A 106 -8.40 10.35 -15.59
C ARG A 106 -8.30 11.75 -16.17
N ILE A 107 -9.44 12.35 -16.49
CA ILE A 107 -9.55 13.68 -17.09
C ILE A 107 -8.90 14.74 -16.18
N THR A 108 -9.04 14.63 -14.87
CA THR A 108 -8.57 15.63 -13.90
C THR A 108 -7.14 15.43 -13.41
N ARG A 109 -6.62 14.19 -13.42
CA ARG A 109 -5.28 13.84 -12.88
C ARG A 109 -4.30 13.39 -13.94
N GLY A 110 -4.75 13.26 -15.20
CA GLY A 110 -3.95 12.67 -16.26
C GLY A 110 -3.79 11.16 -16.10
N THR A 111 -2.77 10.61 -16.77
CA THR A 111 -2.44 9.18 -16.75
C THR A 111 -1.55 8.88 -15.59
N VAL A 112 -2.01 8.00 -14.68
CA VAL A 112 -1.20 7.44 -13.60
C VAL A 112 -0.89 5.99 -13.93
N ARG A 113 0.40 5.66 -14.01
CA ARG A 113 0.88 4.31 -14.28
C ARG A 113 1.61 3.76 -13.07
N SER A 114 1.16 2.62 -12.57
CA SER A 114 1.88 1.84 -11.57
C SER A 114 2.52 0.64 -12.24
N ASN A 115 3.83 0.53 -12.14
CA ASN A 115 4.59 -0.55 -12.77
C ASN A 115 4.46 -1.86 -12.01
N LEU A 116 4.11 -1.79 -10.74
CA LEU A 116 3.93 -2.94 -9.86
C LEU A 116 2.73 -2.69 -8.96
N ILE A 117 1.73 -3.56 -9.04
CA ILE A 117 0.61 -3.58 -8.12
C ILE A 117 0.54 -4.92 -7.40
N CYS A 118 0.79 -4.90 -6.10
CA CYS A 118 0.71 -6.06 -5.23
C CYS A 118 -0.24 -5.76 -4.08
N ILE A 119 -1.40 -6.42 -4.09
CA ILE A 119 -2.46 -6.19 -3.11
C ILE A 119 -2.77 -7.49 -2.39
N SER A 120 -2.60 -7.49 -1.07
CA SER A 120 -3.16 -8.52 -0.21
C SER A 120 -4.48 -8.00 0.35
N LEU A 121 -5.52 -8.82 0.34
CA LEU A 121 -6.82 -8.46 0.88
C LEU A 121 -7.20 -9.42 1.99
N PHE A 122 -7.52 -8.86 3.16
CA PHE A 122 -8.02 -9.60 4.31
C PHE A 122 -9.29 -8.94 4.83
N GLY A 123 -10.29 -9.73 5.17
CA GLY A 123 -11.51 -9.22 5.75
C GLY A 123 -12.34 -10.27 6.43
N THR A 124 -13.30 -9.83 7.23
CA THR A 124 -14.28 -10.69 7.89
C THR A 124 -15.66 -10.48 7.29
N THR A 125 -16.50 -11.50 7.35
CA THR A 125 -17.89 -11.40 6.91
C THR A 125 -18.72 -12.47 7.59
N GLN A 126 -20.03 -12.25 7.65
CA GLN A 126 -20.96 -13.26 8.14
C GLN A 126 -21.23 -14.31 7.07
N PRO A 127 -21.37 -15.61 7.43
CA PRO A 127 -21.68 -16.67 6.46
C PRO A 127 -22.91 -16.36 5.60
N ALA A 128 -23.97 -15.86 6.21
CA ALA A 128 -25.19 -15.52 5.48
C ALA A 128 -24.98 -14.44 4.41
N LYS A 129 -24.04 -13.53 4.60
CA LYS A 129 -23.74 -12.45 3.67
C LYS A 129 -22.84 -12.88 2.52
N ILE A 130 -21.95 -13.85 2.72
CA ILE A 130 -21.06 -14.32 1.66
C ILE A 130 -21.74 -15.34 0.72
N ILE A 131 -22.74 -16.08 1.19
CA ILE A 131 -23.46 -17.09 0.39
C ILE A 131 -24.04 -16.52 -0.92
N PRO A 132 -24.71 -15.35 -0.97
CA PRO A 132 -25.18 -14.77 -2.22
C PRO A 132 -24.07 -14.54 -3.25
N HIS A 133 -22.90 -14.05 -2.82
CA HIS A 133 -21.75 -13.84 -3.70
C HIS A 133 -21.21 -15.18 -4.25
N ILE A 134 -21.15 -16.23 -3.41
CA ILE A 134 -20.75 -17.56 -3.85
C ILE A 134 -21.73 -18.12 -4.90
N ARG A 135 -23.03 -17.94 -4.70
CA ARG A 135 -24.05 -18.37 -5.67
C ARG A 135 -23.92 -17.61 -6.98
N LYS A 136 -23.72 -16.30 -6.92
CA LYS A 136 -23.52 -15.45 -8.10
C LYS A 136 -22.24 -15.84 -8.86
N ALA A 137 -21.13 -16.10 -8.16
CA ALA A 137 -19.88 -16.53 -8.78
C ALA A 137 -19.96 -17.90 -9.48
N LYS A 138 -20.96 -18.72 -9.15
CA LYS A 138 -21.25 -20.00 -9.84
C LYS A 138 -22.14 -19.83 -11.07
N SER A 139 -22.75 -18.65 -11.28
CA SER A 139 -23.56 -18.36 -12.45
C SER A 139 -22.68 -17.87 -13.61
N GLU A 140 -23.13 -18.03 -14.84
CA GLU A 140 -22.40 -17.58 -16.03
C GLU A 140 -22.12 -16.06 -16.04
N THR A 141 -23.02 -15.27 -15.48
CA THR A 141 -22.95 -13.81 -15.47
C THR A 141 -22.08 -13.23 -14.35
N GLY A 142 -21.73 -14.04 -13.33
CA GLY A 142 -20.99 -13.58 -12.15
C GLY A 142 -19.60 -14.20 -11.98
N ASN A 143 -19.16 -15.01 -12.95
CA ASN A 143 -17.91 -15.79 -12.86
C ASN A 143 -16.73 -15.05 -13.52
N ASP A 144 -16.34 -13.91 -12.94
CA ASP A 144 -15.20 -13.13 -13.40
C ASP A 144 -13.89 -13.44 -12.65
N GLY A 145 -13.91 -14.40 -11.74
CA GLY A 145 -12.76 -14.84 -10.98
C GLY A 145 -12.48 -14.03 -9.71
N MET A 146 -13.26 -13.00 -9.37
CA MET A 146 -13.01 -12.20 -8.16
C MET A 146 -13.10 -13.06 -6.89
N LEU A 147 -14.18 -13.81 -6.74
CA LEU A 147 -14.39 -14.59 -5.51
C LEU A 147 -13.44 -15.79 -5.43
N GLN A 148 -13.05 -16.36 -6.58
CA GLN A 148 -12.11 -17.48 -6.68
C GLN A 148 -10.68 -17.11 -6.25
N ARG A 149 -10.35 -15.82 -6.23
CA ARG A 149 -9.07 -15.31 -5.75
C ARG A 149 -8.97 -15.25 -4.22
N PHE A 150 -10.08 -15.34 -3.51
CA PHE A 150 -10.07 -15.54 -2.06
C PHE A 150 -9.74 -17.01 -1.76
N GLN A 151 -8.47 -17.26 -1.44
CA GLN A 151 -7.93 -18.62 -1.30
C GLN A 151 -8.31 -19.29 0.01
N ILE A 152 -8.57 -18.51 1.05
CA ILE A 152 -8.84 -19.02 2.40
C ILE A 152 -10.13 -18.38 2.93
N ALA A 153 -11.11 -19.20 3.22
CA ALA A 153 -12.26 -18.83 4.00
C ALA A 153 -12.40 -19.81 5.18
N VAL A 154 -12.29 -19.28 6.38
CA VAL A 154 -12.36 -20.09 7.60
C VAL A 154 -13.54 -19.65 8.42
N TYR A 155 -14.39 -20.60 8.77
CA TYR A 155 -15.41 -20.45 9.78
C TYR A 155 -15.04 -21.36 10.96
N PRO A 156 -14.55 -20.80 12.06
CA PRO A 156 -14.06 -21.60 13.17
C PRO A 156 -15.23 -22.36 13.83
N GLU A 157 -15.00 -23.63 14.19
CA GLU A 157 -15.93 -24.37 14.99
C GLU A 157 -16.10 -23.75 16.38
N ALA A 158 -17.31 -23.80 16.90
CA ALA A 158 -17.57 -23.33 18.25
C ALA A 158 -16.84 -24.23 19.25
N VAL A 159 -15.83 -23.69 19.90
CA VAL A 159 -15.14 -24.38 20.98
C VAL A 159 -15.79 -24.05 22.32
N LYS A 160 -15.83 -25.04 23.21
CA LYS A 160 -16.31 -24.81 24.59
C LYS A 160 -15.43 -23.77 25.26
N TRP A 161 -16.05 -22.71 25.77
CA TRP A 161 -15.32 -21.71 26.54
C TRP A 161 -14.61 -22.35 27.72
N ASN A 162 -13.33 -22.03 27.89
CA ASN A 162 -12.51 -22.47 29.03
C ASN A 162 -11.68 -21.31 29.52
N TYR A 163 -11.71 -21.05 30.81
CA TYR A 163 -10.86 -20.05 31.42
C TYR A 163 -9.41 -20.55 31.44
N ILE A 164 -8.52 -19.77 30.87
CA ILE A 164 -7.09 -20.10 30.82
C ILE A 164 -6.32 -18.90 31.38
N ASP A 165 -5.76 -19.06 32.56
CA ASP A 165 -4.84 -18.11 33.19
C ASP A 165 -3.43 -18.72 33.15
N LYS A 166 -2.72 -18.53 32.04
CA LYS A 166 -1.35 -19.01 31.86
C LYS A 166 -0.38 -17.87 31.73
N THR A 167 0.77 -17.98 32.37
CA THR A 167 1.87 -17.01 32.14
C THR A 167 2.24 -16.98 30.67
N PRO A 168 2.36 -15.77 30.06
CA PRO A 168 2.74 -15.63 28.66
C PRO A 168 4.09 -16.27 28.35
N ASN A 169 4.19 -16.99 27.25
CA ASN A 169 5.46 -17.54 26.77
C ASN A 169 6.31 -16.45 26.11
N LEU A 170 7.13 -15.76 26.91
CA LEU A 170 7.96 -14.65 26.45
C LEU A 170 8.98 -15.07 25.37
N SER A 171 9.47 -16.32 25.41
CA SER A 171 10.40 -16.81 24.39
C SER A 171 9.71 -17.00 23.03
N ALA A 172 8.49 -17.52 23.01
CA ALA A 172 7.69 -17.63 21.79
C ALA A 172 7.33 -16.24 21.22
N HIS A 173 6.94 -15.31 22.08
CA HIS A 173 6.68 -13.92 21.71
C HIS A 173 7.92 -13.26 21.06
N SER A 174 9.09 -13.39 21.70
CA SER A 174 10.34 -12.83 21.17
C SER A 174 10.73 -13.44 19.82
N ARG A 175 10.53 -14.75 19.62
CA ARG A 175 10.77 -15.41 18.34
C ARG A 175 9.83 -14.89 17.25
N ALA A 176 8.55 -14.73 17.56
CA ALA A 176 7.57 -14.17 16.62
C ALA A 176 7.93 -12.74 16.19
N LEU A 177 8.29 -11.88 17.16
CA LEU A 177 8.73 -10.52 16.86
C LEU A 177 9.99 -10.46 15.99
N LYS A 178 10.98 -11.33 16.27
CA LYS A 178 12.19 -11.41 15.43
C LYS A 178 11.87 -11.81 14.00
N LEU A 179 10.96 -12.78 13.82
CA LEU A 179 10.53 -13.21 12.48
C LEU A 179 9.83 -12.07 11.75
N ILE A 180 8.87 -11.42 12.40
CA ILE A 180 8.12 -10.29 11.80
C ILE A 180 9.09 -9.16 11.39
N ARG A 181 10.03 -8.77 12.28
CA ARG A 181 11.04 -7.76 11.95
C ARG A 181 11.85 -8.16 10.73
N ARG A 182 12.37 -9.38 10.68
CA ARG A 182 13.13 -9.87 9.54
C ARG A 182 12.31 -9.76 8.24
N LEU A 183 11.03 -10.16 8.26
CA LEU A 183 10.15 -10.04 7.10
C LEU A 183 9.90 -8.59 6.68
N THR A 184 9.78 -7.66 7.62
CA THR A 184 9.58 -6.24 7.31
C THR A 184 10.85 -5.54 6.81
N GLU A 185 12.03 -6.09 7.09
CA GLU A 185 13.33 -5.55 6.66
C GLU A 185 13.80 -6.17 5.34
N MET A 186 13.14 -7.23 4.83
CA MET A 186 13.49 -7.82 3.54
C MET A 186 13.20 -6.84 2.41
N ASP A 187 14.19 -6.61 1.56
CA ASP A 187 14.01 -5.92 0.28
C ASP A 187 13.95 -6.99 -0.84
N PHE A 188 12.78 -7.11 -1.43
CA PHE A 188 12.55 -8.09 -2.49
C PHE A 188 13.04 -7.61 -3.86
N ARG A 189 13.55 -6.37 -3.96
CA ARG A 189 14.05 -5.77 -5.19
C ARG A 189 15.51 -6.12 -5.49
N GLU A 190 16.22 -6.66 -4.51
CA GLU A 190 17.66 -7.02 -4.67
C GLU A 190 17.90 -8.37 -5.37
N HIS A 191 16.88 -9.05 -5.86
CA HIS A 191 16.96 -10.41 -6.39
C HIS A 191 16.47 -10.57 -7.84
N ASP A 192 16.42 -9.47 -8.61
CA ASP A 192 16.20 -9.52 -10.07
C ASP A 192 17.49 -9.27 -10.85
#